data_edacf303eb3571ad3193deb827054bf5
#
_entry.id   edacf303eb3571ad3193deb827054bf5
#
_cell.length_a   1.000
_cell.length_b   1.000
_cell.length_c   1.000
_cell.angle_alpha   90.00
_cell.angle_beta   90.00
_cell.angle_gamma   90.00
#
_symmetry.space_group_name_H-M   'P 1'
#
loop_
_entity.id
_entity.type
_entity.pdbx_description
1 polymer ?
#
loop_
_entity_poly.entity_id
_entity_poly.type
_entity_poly.pdbx_seq_one_letter_code
_entity_poly.pdbx_strand_id
1 'polypeptide(L)'
;MFSYEICSKQGCHKLALSRFLPNGEIVATDSFCLEHHPDIEGFKFDLINYIKNHEKIIGLSAYGLKFENLDFSEKKFYGCNLQHCTFSNIHTENLRSRISSFDFSIFSDCNLIASNLQFVSLAGAKFSHVLFKNSDLVQNNFCGIQAYQSSFDDSDLYNSRFIRANLIDTSFQNCNIKRTNFTEIKKSNVSFKLS
;
A
#
# COMPACT_ATOMS: atom_id res chain seq x y z
N MET A 1 -4.30 -17.12 -1.32
CA MET A 1 -5.13 -16.56 -2.41
C MET A 1 -6.09 -15.60 -1.74
N PHE A 2 -6.10 -14.32 -2.14
CA PHE A 2 -7.05 -13.37 -1.56
C PHE A 2 -8.46 -13.77 -1.94
N SER A 3 -9.37 -13.91 -1.00
CA SER A 3 -10.78 -13.80 -1.28
C SER A 3 -11.17 -12.34 -1.11
N TYR A 4 -11.53 -11.69 -2.19
CA TYR A 4 -12.17 -10.40 -2.13
C TYR A 4 -13.67 -10.64 -1.88
N GLU A 5 -14.06 -10.52 -0.63
CA GLU A 5 -15.48 -10.58 -0.30
C GLU A 5 -16.20 -9.31 -0.78
N ILE A 6 -17.43 -9.47 -1.21
CA ILE A 6 -18.29 -8.35 -1.62
C ILE A 6 -19.23 -7.96 -0.49
N CYS A 7 -19.70 -6.73 -0.54
CA CYS A 7 -20.63 -6.17 0.42
C CYS A 7 -21.91 -7.03 0.54
N SER A 8 -22.31 -7.35 1.77
CA SER A 8 -23.52 -8.15 2.07
C SER A 8 -24.84 -7.40 1.79
N LYS A 9 -24.78 -6.11 1.44
CA LYS A 9 -25.96 -5.37 1.02
C LYS A 9 -26.45 -5.88 -0.33
N GLN A 10 -27.70 -6.31 -0.40
CA GLN A 10 -28.31 -6.79 -1.64
C GLN A 10 -28.12 -5.79 -2.79
N GLY A 11 -27.63 -6.28 -3.94
CA GLY A 11 -27.36 -5.46 -5.12
C GLY A 11 -26.07 -4.63 -5.08
N CYS A 12 -25.29 -4.71 -4.01
CA CYS A 12 -23.98 -4.04 -3.92
C CYS A 12 -22.86 -4.99 -4.36
N HIS A 13 -22.00 -4.53 -5.27
CA HIS A 13 -20.83 -5.28 -5.77
C HIS A 13 -19.49 -4.69 -5.31
N LYS A 14 -19.52 -3.76 -4.35
CA LYS A 14 -18.31 -3.15 -3.80
C LYS A 14 -17.61 -4.12 -2.85
N LEU A 15 -16.29 -3.99 -2.74
CA LEU A 15 -15.51 -4.80 -1.82
C LEU A 15 -15.88 -4.51 -0.36
N ALA A 16 -16.01 -5.56 0.42
CA ALA A 16 -16.34 -5.47 1.84
C ALA A 16 -15.09 -5.10 2.66
N LEU A 17 -15.33 -4.39 3.75
CA LEU A 17 -14.34 -4.21 4.82
C LEU A 17 -14.25 -5.48 5.66
N SER A 18 -13.17 -5.67 6.37
CA SER A 18 -13.07 -6.73 7.37
C SER A 18 -14.03 -6.48 8.55
N ARG A 19 -14.30 -7.53 9.29
CA ARG A 19 -15.04 -7.48 10.56
C ARG A 19 -14.17 -8.07 11.65
N PHE A 20 -14.15 -7.44 12.80
CA PHE A 20 -13.46 -7.93 13.98
C PHE A 20 -14.40 -8.79 14.81
N LEU A 21 -13.99 -10.02 15.11
CA LEU A 21 -14.72 -10.91 16.00
C LEU A 21 -14.36 -10.64 17.46
N PRO A 22 -15.22 -11.01 18.42
CA PRO A 22 -14.94 -10.84 19.85
C PRO A 22 -13.64 -11.52 20.33
N ASN A 23 -13.21 -12.56 19.64
CA ASN A 23 -11.95 -13.26 19.91
C ASN A 23 -10.71 -12.57 19.28
N GLY A 24 -10.89 -11.42 18.63
CA GLY A 24 -9.82 -10.67 17.97
C GLY A 24 -9.44 -11.16 16.57
N GLU A 25 -10.13 -12.14 16.01
CA GLU A 25 -9.92 -12.57 14.63
C GLU A 25 -10.51 -11.59 13.62
N ILE A 26 -9.86 -11.48 12.46
CA ILE A 26 -10.36 -10.71 11.31
C ILE A 26 -11.04 -11.67 10.35
N VAL A 27 -12.26 -11.34 9.95
CA VAL A 27 -12.99 -12.04 8.90
C VAL A 27 -13.51 -11.05 7.87
N ALA A 28 -13.69 -11.49 6.64
CA ALA A 28 -14.26 -10.67 5.55
C ALA A 28 -15.68 -11.09 5.19
N THR A 29 -16.14 -12.25 5.66
CA THR A 29 -17.49 -12.77 5.39
C THR A 29 -18.57 -12.01 6.15
N ASP A 30 -19.76 -11.90 5.56
CA ASP A 30 -20.92 -11.22 6.14
C ASP A 30 -20.64 -9.77 6.58
N SER A 31 -19.86 -9.05 5.76
CA SER A 31 -19.44 -7.70 6.04
C SER A 31 -19.94 -6.71 4.98
N PHE A 32 -19.73 -5.43 5.21
CA PHE A 32 -20.23 -4.35 4.38
C PHE A 32 -19.08 -3.53 3.79
N CYS A 33 -19.32 -2.90 2.64
CA CYS A 33 -18.40 -1.91 2.09
C CYS A 33 -18.46 -0.61 2.89
N LEU A 34 -17.53 0.28 2.64
CA LEU A 34 -17.41 1.58 3.30
C LEU A 34 -18.72 2.39 3.35
N GLU A 35 -19.52 2.34 2.27
CA GLU A 35 -20.78 3.10 2.17
C GLU A 35 -21.97 2.45 2.90
N HIS A 36 -21.92 1.15 3.09
CA HIS A 36 -23.03 0.40 3.70
C HIS A 36 -22.70 -0.10 5.10
N HIS A 37 -21.52 0.22 5.62
CA HIS A 37 -21.13 -0.19 6.96
C HIS A 37 -22.03 0.51 8.01
N PRO A 38 -22.71 -0.23 8.89
CA PRO A 38 -23.68 0.35 9.83
C PRO A 38 -23.06 1.31 10.86
N ASP A 39 -21.81 1.05 11.24
CA ASP A 39 -21.03 1.86 12.17
C ASP A 39 -19.59 1.98 11.64
N ILE A 40 -19.36 2.91 10.75
CA ILE A 40 -18.05 3.10 10.12
C ILE A 40 -17.03 3.73 11.09
N GLU A 41 -17.49 4.56 12.01
CA GLU A 41 -16.57 5.22 12.95
C GLU A 41 -16.11 4.24 14.04
N GLY A 42 -17.02 3.40 14.55
CA GLY A 42 -16.65 2.29 15.43
C GLY A 42 -15.69 1.32 14.75
N PHE A 43 -15.95 0.96 13.49
CA PHE A 43 -15.03 0.11 12.71
C PHE A 43 -13.63 0.72 12.56
N LYS A 44 -13.52 2.02 12.25
CA LYS A 44 -12.23 2.70 12.15
C LYS A 44 -11.48 2.70 13.47
N PHE A 45 -12.18 2.91 14.59
CA PHE A 45 -11.60 2.87 15.91
C PHE A 45 -11.03 1.48 16.22
N ASP A 46 -11.82 0.42 15.98
CA ASP A 46 -11.40 -0.97 16.20
C ASP A 46 -10.22 -1.35 15.29
N LEU A 47 -10.25 -0.93 14.01
CA LEU A 47 -9.17 -1.16 13.07
C LEU A 47 -7.85 -0.53 13.55
N ILE A 48 -7.88 0.74 13.97
CA ILE A 48 -6.68 1.43 14.45
C ILE A 48 -6.14 0.77 15.71
N ASN A 49 -7.01 0.40 16.63
CA ASN A 49 -6.62 -0.33 17.84
C ASN A 49 -6.05 -1.71 17.50
N TYR A 50 -6.65 -2.42 16.56
CA TYR A 50 -6.12 -3.70 16.08
C TYR A 50 -4.72 -3.54 15.51
N ILE A 51 -4.51 -2.58 14.58
CA ILE A 51 -3.19 -2.32 14.00
C ILE A 51 -2.18 -1.93 15.08
N LYS A 52 -2.54 -1.09 16.03
CA LYS A 52 -1.64 -0.70 17.13
C LYS A 52 -1.20 -1.89 17.98
N ASN A 53 -2.11 -2.78 18.32
CA ASN A 53 -1.87 -3.87 19.24
C ASN A 53 -1.30 -5.15 18.61
N HIS A 54 -1.29 -5.25 17.28
CA HIS A 54 -0.78 -6.43 16.56
C HIS A 54 0.41 -6.07 15.68
N GLU A 55 1.47 -6.84 15.77
CA GLU A 55 2.61 -6.75 14.85
C GLU A 55 2.25 -7.30 13.46
N LYS A 56 1.51 -8.42 13.41
CA LYS A 56 1.08 -9.07 12.17
C LYS A 56 -0.39 -8.81 11.89
N ILE A 57 -0.66 -8.28 10.73
CA ILE A 57 -2.00 -8.03 10.19
C ILE A 57 -2.15 -8.93 8.96
N ILE A 58 -3.03 -9.92 9.04
CA ILE A 58 -3.20 -10.94 7.99
C ILE A 58 -4.62 -10.87 7.44
N GLY A 59 -4.75 -10.79 6.09
CA GLY A 59 -6.03 -10.86 5.41
C GLY A 59 -6.97 -9.67 5.63
N LEU A 60 -6.47 -8.57 6.21
CA LEU A 60 -7.26 -7.36 6.42
C LEU A 60 -7.76 -6.78 5.10
N SER A 61 -9.06 -6.49 5.01
CA SER A 61 -9.65 -5.62 3.99
C SER A 61 -10.05 -4.28 4.62
N ALA A 62 -9.36 -3.22 4.20
CA ALA A 62 -9.62 -1.84 4.61
C ALA A 62 -9.87 -0.94 3.39
N TYR A 63 -10.50 -1.51 2.35
CA TYR A 63 -10.73 -0.88 1.07
C TYR A 63 -11.33 0.53 1.19
N GLY A 64 -10.67 1.52 0.60
CA GLY A 64 -11.15 2.90 0.51
C GLY A 64 -11.02 3.73 1.78
N LEU A 65 -10.39 3.21 2.84
CA LEU A 65 -10.23 3.94 4.09
C LEU A 65 -9.11 4.98 4.05
N LYS A 66 -9.15 5.89 5.00
CA LYS A 66 -8.11 6.90 5.24
C LYS A 66 -7.31 6.55 6.49
N PHE A 67 -5.99 6.65 6.37
CA PHE A 67 -5.02 6.49 7.44
C PHE A 67 -4.20 7.78 7.52
N GLU A 68 -4.24 8.46 8.63
CA GLU A 68 -3.58 9.75 8.81
C GLU A 68 -2.79 9.80 10.12
N ASN A 69 -1.59 10.34 10.06
CA ASN A 69 -0.73 10.56 11.24
C ASN A 69 -0.51 9.26 12.05
N LEU A 70 -0.25 8.15 11.37
CA LEU A 70 -0.03 6.85 12.01
C LEU A 70 1.43 6.40 11.84
N ASP A 71 1.89 5.69 12.85
CA ASP A 71 3.15 4.96 12.82
C ASP A 71 2.88 3.48 12.54
N PHE A 72 3.43 2.99 11.42
CA PHE A 72 3.38 1.58 11.04
C PHE A 72 4.73 0.88 11.20
N SER A 73 5.63 1.44 12.01
CA SER A 73 6.94 0.84 12.27
C SER A 73 6.78 -0.59 12.80
N GLU A 74 7.63 -1.49 12.30
CA GLU A 74 7.65 -2.94 12.61
C GLU A 74 6.37 -3.71 12.24
N LYS A 75 5.37 -3.06 11.64
CA LYS A 75 4.13 -3.77 11.25
C LYS A 75 4.35 -4.67 10.04
N LYS A 76 3.57 -5.77 10.00
CA LYS A 76 3.64 -6.78 8.95
C LYS A 76 2.26 -7.02 8.37
N PHE A 77 2.04 -6.52 7.14
CA PHE A 77 0.79 -6.69 6.40
C PHE A 77 0.91 -7.83 5.40
N TYR A 78 0.20 -8.90 5.62
CA TYR A 78 0.23 -10.08 4.75
C TYR A 78 -1.15 -10.37 4.16
N GLY A 79 -1.21 -10.42 2.84
CA GLY A 79 -2.46 -10.72 2.18
C GLY A 79 -3.55 -9.68 2.42
N CYS A 80 -3.20 -8.40 2.58
CA CYS A 80 -4.15 -7.34 2.89
C CYS A 80 -4.69 -6.65 1.63
N ASN A 81 -5.95 -6.29 1.67
CA ASN A 81 -6.58 -5.42 0.69
C ASN A 81 -6.65 -4.00 1.22
N LEU A 82 -5.75 -3.16 0.72
CA LEU A 82 -5.63 -1.74 1.06
C LEU A 82 -5.81 -0.87 -0.20
N GLN A 83 -6.59 -1.37 -1.17
CA GLN A 83 -6.86 -0.66 -2.41
C GLN A 83 -7.70 0.59 -2.16
N HIS A 84 -7.49 1.63 -2.99
CA HIS A 84 -8.18 2.91 -2.92
C HIS A 84 -8.07 3.62 -1.56
N CYS A 85 -7.14 3.21 -0.71
CA CYS A 85 -6.89 3.87 0.57
C CYS A 85 -6.16 5.21 0.38
N THR A 86 -6.29 6.08 1.35
CA THR A 86 -5.46 7.29 1.46
C THR A 86 -4.57 7.16 2.67
N PHE A 87 -3.27 7.39 2.46
CA PHE A 87 -2.24 7.38 3.50
C PHE A 87 -1.60 8.78 3.53
N SER A 88 -1.77 9.50 4.62
CA SER A 88 -1.24 10.85 4.78
C SER A 88 -0.40 10.93 6.05
N ASN A 89 0.81 11.47 5.92
CA ASN A 89 1.74 11.63 7.04
C ASN A 89 1.94 10.30 7.80
N ILE A 90 2.18 9.22 7.05
CA ILE A 90 2.51 7.92 7.62
C ILE A 90 4.01 7.83 7.83
N HIS A 91 4.40 7.45 9.01
CA HIS A 91 5.77 7.11 9.35
C HIS A 91 5.91 5.60 9.48
N THR A 92 6.98 5.05 8.91
CA THR A 92 7.34 3.64 9.15
C THR A 92 8.84 3.47 9.23
N GLU A 93 9.25 2.60 10.12
CA GLU A 93 10.56 1.99 10.16
C GLU A 93 10.38 0.47 10.10
N ASN A 94 11.10 -0.23 9.18
CA ASN A 94 11.01 -1.68 9.01
C ASN A 94 9.58 -2.24 8.72
N LEU A 95 8.73 -1.47 8.06
CA LEU A 95 7.44 -1.98 7.58
C LEU A 95 7.66 -3.18 6.66
N ARG A 96 6.90 -4.25 6.87
CA ARG A 96 6.89 -5.39 5.95
C ARG A 96 5.51 -5.56 5.31
N SER A 97 5.49 -5.80 4.02
CA SER A 97 4.25 -6.20 3.36
C SER A 97 4.53 -7.27 2.31
N ARG A 98 3.70 -8.29 2.30
CA ARG A 98 3.78 -9.36 1.29
C ARG A 98 2.42 -9.72 0.75
N ILE A 99 2.39 -9.92 -0.57
CA ILE A 99 1.18 -10.36 -1.27
C ILE A 99 -0.03 -9.47 -0.87
N SER A 100 0.16 -8.16 -0.71
CA SER A 100 -0.90 -7.19 -0.39
C SER A 100 -1.16 -6.27 -1.58
N SER A 101 -2.35 -5.71 -1.66
CA SER A 101 -2.70 -4.75 -2.70
C SER A 101 -2.97 -3.37 -2.12
N PHE A 102 -2.30 -2.37 -2.67
CA PHE A 102 -2.48 -0.94 -2.45
C PHE A 102 -2.87 -0.25 -3.77
N ASP A 103 -3.47 -0.96 -4.71
CA ASP A 103 -3.78 -0.43 -6.02
C ASP A 103 -4.68 0.80 -5.90
N PHE A 104 -4.41 1.82 -6.72
CA PHE A 104 -5.14 3.09 -6.77
C PHE A 104 -5.15 3.88 -5.46
N SER A 105 -4.27 3.55 -4.52
CA SER A 105 -4.16 4.30 -3.26
C SER A 105 -3.37 5.58 -3.43
N ILE A 106 -3.58 6.52 -2.51
CA ILE A 106 -2.92 7.82 -2.47
C ILE A 106 -2.00 7.84 -1.25
N PHE A 107 -0.74 8.19 -1.47
CA PHE A 107 0.25 8.39 -0.40
C PHE A 107 0.75 9.83 -0.49
N SER A 108 0.62 10.57 0.60
CA SER A 108 1.09 11.95 0.71
C SER A 108 1.94 12.12 1.96
N ASP A 109 3.12 12.71 1.80
CA ASP A 109 4.03 13.01 2.90
C ASP A 109 4.36 11.78 3.76
N CYS A 110 4.59 10.63 3.10
CA CYS A 110 4.83 9.36 3.78
C CYS A 110 6.33 9.02 3.80
N ASN A 111 6.82 8.66 4.99
CA ASN A 111 8.15 8.11 5.17
C ASN A 111 8.07 6.59 5.30
N LEU A 112 8.45 5.86 4.24
CA LEU A 112 8.43 4.41 4.13
C LEU A 112 9.86 3.84 4.01
N ILE A 113 10.82 4.47 4.66
CA ILE A 113 12.25 4.10 4.63
C ILE A 113 12.45 2.70 5.24
N ALA A 114 13.45 1.98 4.72
CA ALA A 114 13.83 0.64 5.19
C ALA A 114 12.68 -0.37 5.21
N SER A 115 11.70 -0.19 4.33
CA SER A 115 10.57 -1.12 4.19
C SER A 115 10.96 -2.36 3.38
N ASN A 116 10.31 -3.48 3.69
CA ASN A 116 10.42 -4.72 2.92
C ASN A 116 9.05 -5.05 2.31
N LEU A 117 8.87 -4.63 1.06
CA LEU A 117 7.65 -4.85 0.29
C LEU A 117 7.94 -5.84 -0.83
N GLN A 118 7.39 -7.04 -0.75
CA GLN A 118 7.63 -8.09 -1.74
C GLN A 118 6.31 -8.66 -2.28
N PHE A 119 6.22 -8.81 -3.60
CA PHE A 119 5.00 -9.26 -4.28
C PHE A 119 3.78 -8.39 -3.96
N VAL A 120 4.01 -7.08 -3.78
CA VAL A 120 2.96 -6.10 -3.49
C VAL A 120 2.52 -5.43 -4.78
N SER A 121 1.22 -5.16 -4.90
CA SER A 121 0.70 -4.34 -5.98
C SER A 121 0.38 -2.93 -5.49
N LEU A 122 0.91 -1.95 -6.20
CA LEU A 122 0.66 -0.51 -6.04
C LEU A 122 0.22 0.10 -7.39
N ALA A 123 -0.38 -0.73 -8.27
CA ALA A 123 -0.77 -0.29 -9.60
C ALA A 123 -1.70 0.92 -9.54
N GLY A 124 -1.42 1.94 -10.35
CA GLY A 124 -2.20 3.17 -10.39
C GLY A 124 -2.16 4.03 -9.13
N ALA A 125 -1.30 3.70 -8.15
CA ALA A 125 -1.16 4.50 -6.94
C ALA A 125 -0.57 5.88 -7.24
N LYS A 126 -0.86 6.85 -6.37
CA LYS A 126 -0.31 8.21 -6.42
C LYS A 126 0.60 8.44 -5.23
N PHE A 127 1.80 8.91 -5.52
CA PHE A 127 2.81 9.26 -4.52
C PHE A 127 3.12 10.75 -4.62
N SER A 128 3.02 11.46 -3.50
CA SER A 128 3.45 12.84 -3.36
C SER A 128 4.33 12.97 -2.12
N HIS A 129 5.60 13.34 -2.29
CA HIS A 129 6.60 13.43 -1.21
C HIS A 129 6.75 12.11 -0.44
N VAL A 130 6.89 10.98 -1.14
CA VAL A 130 7.01 9.65 -0.52
C VAL A 130 8.46 9.17 -0.58
N LEU A 131 8.97 8.67 0.53
CA LEU A 131 10.33 8.17 0.65
C LEU A 131 10.33 6.64 0.83
N PHE A 132 10.86 5.92 -0.17
CA PHE A 132 11.10 4.48 -0.12
C PHE A 132 12.60 4.13 0.02
N LYS A 133 13.41 5.03 0.51
CA LYS A 133 14.87 4.83 0.59
C LYS A 133 15.27 3.59 1.37
N ASN A 134 16.39 2.96 0.97
CA ASN A 134 16.96 1.78 1.63
C ASN A 134 15.97 0.62 1.78
N SER A 135 15.07 0.43 0.82
CA SER A 135 13.98 -0.54 0.91
C SER A 135 14.21 -1.76 0.00
N ASP A 136 13.74 -2.91 0.43
CA ASP A 136 13.58 -4.10 -0.39
C ASP A 136 12.20 -4.07 -1.07
N LEU A 137 12.20 -3.73 -2.37
CA LEU A 137 11.00 -3.53 -3.18
C LEU A 137 10.93 -4.56 -4.32
N VAL A 138 11.41 -5.75 -4.10
CA VAL A 138 11.57 -6.80 -5.11
C VAL A 138 10.21 -7.32 -5.60
N GLN A 139 10.09 -7.52 -6.94
CA GLN A 139 8.94 -8.13 -7.60
C GLN A 139 7.60 -7.41 -7.33
N ASN A 140 7.63 -6.09 -7.18
CA ASN A 140 6.44 -5.29 -6.98
C ASN A 140 5.85 -4.77 -8.30
N ASN A 141 4.57 -4.47 -8.25
CA ASN A 141 3.84 -3.88 -9.35
C ASN A 141 3.60 -2.39 -9.11
N PHE A 142 4.38 -1.53 -9.75
CA PHE A 142 4.23 -0.07 -9.78
C PHE A 142 3.70 0.42 -11.14
N CYS A 143 2.99 -0.42 -11.90
CA CYS A 143 2.46 -0.03 -13.20
C CYS A 143 1.46 1.11 -13.08
N GLY A 144 1.60 2.14 -13.92
CA GLY A 144 0.67 3.27 -13.97
C GLY A 144 0.71 4.20 -12.78
N ILE A 145 1.70 4.10 -11.89
CA ILE A 145 1.82 5.03 -10.76
C ILE A 145 2.03 6.47 -11.24
N GLN A 146 1.65 7.42 -10.40
CA GLN A 146 2.00 8.83 -10.53
C GLN A 146 2.86 9.20 -9.32
N ALA A 147 4.14 9.46 -9.55
CA ALA A 147 5.07 9.85 -8.47
C ALA A 147 5.54 11.28 -8.70
N TYR A 148 5.39 12.09 -7.67
CA TYR A 148 5.82 13.48 -7.61
C TYR A 148 6.71 13.70 -6.39
N GLN A 149 7.89 14.27 -6.59
CA GLN A 149 8.88 14.58 -5.54
C GLN A 149 9.10 13.41 -4.57
N SER A 150 9.27 12.21 -5.13
CA SER A 150 9.41 10.98 -4.36
C SER A 150 10.77 10.32 -4.60
N SER A 151 11.22 9.49 -3.66
CA SER A 151 12.52 8.83 -3.77
C SER A 151 12.43 7.33 -3.51
N PHE A 152 13.08 6.58 -4.40
CA PHE A 152 13.36 5.15 -4.28
C PHE A 152 14.86 4.86 -4.04
N ASP A 153 15.66 5.88 -3.76
CA ASP A 153 17.11 5.78 -3.67
C ASP A 153 17.57 4.64 -2.75
N ASP A 154 18.71 4.05 -3.10
CA ASP A 154 19.35 2.99 -2.33
C ASP A 154 18.50 1.72 -2.15
N SER A 155 17.50 1.51 -3.02
CA SER A 155 16.54 0.40 -2.87
C SER A 155 16.76 -0.73 -3.88
N ASP A 156 16.34 -1.93 -3.51
CA ASP A 156 16.31 -3.09 -4.41
C ASP A 156 14.95 -3.17 -5.13
N LEU A 157 14.96 -2.88 -6.43
CA LEU A 157 13.79 -2.92 -7.32
C LEU A 157 13.83 -4.15 -8.25
N TYR A 158 14.66 -5.16 -7.96
CA TYR A 158 14.82 -6.31 -8.82
C TYR A 158 13.48 -6.89 -9.28
N ASN A 159 13.33 -7.07 -10.60
CA ASN A 159 12.15 -7.66 -11.24
C ASN A 159 10.81 -6.93 -10.93
N SER A 160 10.86 -5.65 -10.57
CA SER A 160 9.67 -4.80 -10.39
C SER A 160 9.23 -4.16 -11.70
N ARG A 161 8.01 -3.67 -11.77
CA ARG A 161 7.42 -3.12 -12.99
C ARG A 161 6.91 -1.71 -12.77
N PHE A 162 7.35 -0.76 -13.61
CA PHE A 162 6.93 0.64 -13.66
C PHE A 162 6.27 0.99 -15.01
N ILE A 163 5.68 0.00 -15.69
CA ILE A 163 5.09 0.19 -17.01
C ILE A 163 4.05 1.31 -16.97
N ARG A 164 4.16 2.30 -17.90
CA ARG A 164 3.28 3.47 -17.99
C ARG A 164 3.24 4.36 -16.75
N ALA A 165 4.26 4.28 -15.89
CA ALA A 165 4.37 5.20 -14.77
C ALA A 165 4.61 6.65 -15.24
N ASN A 166 4.09 7.63 -14.51
CA ASN A 166 4.37 9.04 -14.67
C ASN A 166 5.21 9.52 -13.49
N LEU A 167 6.48 9.87 -13.77
CA LEU A 167 7.49 10.18 -12.76
C LEU A 167 7.93 11.64 -12.93
N ILE A 168 7.73 12.46 -11.91
CA ILE A 168 8.12 13.87 -11.90
C ILE A 168 8.95 14.15 -10.65
N ASP A 169 10.13 14.76 -10.80
CA ASP A 169 11.05 15.07 -9.70
C ASP A 169 11.31 13.83 -8.81
N THR A 170 11.46 12.66 -9.43
CA THR A 170 11.56 11.38 -8.73
C THR A 170 12.96 10.80 -8.87
N SER A 171 13.51 10.25 -7.78
CA SER A 171 14.86 9.72 -7.74
C SER A 171 14.88 8.19 -7.57
N PHE A 172 15.81 7.56 -8.32
CA PHE A 172 16.15 6.14 -8.28
C PHE A 172 17.67 5.96 -8.18
N GLN A 173 18.37 6.83 -7.47
CA GLN A 173 19.83 6.78 -7.38
C GLN A 173 20.29 5.55 -6.59
N ASN A 174 21.37 4.92 -7.07
CA ASN A 174 21.99 3.77 -6.43
C ASN A 174 21.03 2.59 -6.19
N CYS A 175 20.06 2.40 -7.08
CA CYS A 175 19.09 1.31 -6.99
C CYS A 175 19.57 0.05 -7.75
N ASN A 176 19.23 -1.12 -7.24
CA ASN A 176 19.27 -2.33 -8.05
C ASN A 176 18.03 -2.39 -8.95
N ILE A 177 18.18 -1.95 -10.20
CA ILE A 177 17.10 -1.98 -11.22
C ILE A 177 17.21 -3.17 -12.18
N LYS A 178 17.98 -4.19 -11.84
CA LYS A 178 18.14 -5.38 -12.70
C LYS A 178 16.79 -6.06 -12.91
N ARG A 179 16.45 -6.32 -14.19
CA ARG A 179 15.14 -6.84 -14.63
C ARG A 179 13.94 -5.95 -14.29
N THR A 180 14.14 -4.74 -13.86
CA THR A 180 13.03 -3.78 -13.65
C THR A 180 12.52 -3.29 -15.02
N ASN A 181 11.22 -3.21 -15.17
CA ASN A 181 10.61 -2.82 -16.43
C ASN A 181 10.07 -1.37 -16.36
N PHE A 182 10.67 -0.46 -17.13
CA PHE A 182 10.29 0.94 -17.26
C PHE A 182 9.67 1.25 -18.64
N THR A 183 8.99 0.30 -19.28
CA THR A 183 8.37 0.50 -20.60
C THR A 183 7.30 1.58 -20.55
N GLU A 184 7.29 2.47 -21.55
CA GLU A 184 6.28 3.53 -21.73
C GLU A 184 6.17 4.51 -20.52
N ILE A 185 7.22 4.70 -19.73
CA ILE A 185 7.18 5.72 -18.66
C ILE A 185 7.17 7.13 -19.25
N LYS A 186 6.46 8.04 -18.59
CA LYS A 186 6.62 9.48 -18.74
C LYS A 186 7.50 9.98 -17.61
N LYS A 187 8.52 10.78 -17.93
CA LYS A 187 9.47 11.26 -16.92
C LYS A 187 9.85 12.72 -17.13
N SER A 188 9.94 13.47 -16.03
CA SER A 188 10.47 14.83 -15.98
C SER A 188 11.34 14.96 -14.72
N ASN A 189 12.60 15.39 -14.89
CA ASN A 189 13.58 15.53 -13.81
C ASN A 189 13.71 14.25 -12.95
N VAL A 190 13.99 13.12 -13.62
CA VAL A 190 14.16 11.80 -12.96
C VAL A 190 15.63 11.40 -12.98
N SER A 191 16.16 10.99 -11.85
CA SER A 191 17.54 10.53 -11.71
C SER A 191 17.61 9.00 -11.58
N PHE A 192 18.50 8.38 -12.38
CA PHE A 192 18.90 6.97 -12.29
C PHE A 192 20.43 6.86 -12.09
N LYS A 193 21.03 7.84 -11.41
CA LYS A 193 22.48 7.87 -11.24
C LYS A 193 22.93 6.66 -10.39
N LEU A 194 23.94 5.94 -10.87
CA LEU A 194 24.52 4.75 -10.24
C LEU A 194 23.56 3.55 -10.10
N SER A 195 22.49 3.50 -10.92
CA SER A 195 21.54 2.37 -10.91
C SER A 195 21.74 1.47 -12.11
#